data_8d198464b3884f4a18d5f40fe81bb586
#
_entry.id   8d198464b3884f4a18d5f40fe81bb586
#
_cell.length_a   1.000
_cell.length_b   1.000
_cell.length_c   1.000
_cell.angle_alpha   90.00
_cell.angle_beta   90.00
_cell.angle_gamma   90.00
#
_symmetry.space_group_name_H-M   'P 1'
#
loop_
_entity.id
_entity.type
_entity.pdbx_description
1 polymer ?
#
loop_
_entity_poly.entity_id
_entity_poly.type
_entity_poly.pdbx_seq_one_letter_code
_entity_poly.pdbx_strand_id
1 'polypeptide(L)'
;MRTGSFPVCLRITPYGNGGFHMIEKVYCMEEIAAIIIRHTFDKDGIEFVTPGDFSQQMAYMHHPKGHQIIPHFHNKVERTVHFTQEILMIKKGKLRVDFYDGKCRFQKSAVLEEGDVILLAGGGHGFEILEETVMIEIKQGPYAGDADKTRFEPA
;
A
#
# COMPACT_ATOMS: atom_id res chain seq x y z
N MET A 1 -16.29 36.93 -7.38
CA MET A 1 -15.17 36.20 -6.74
C MET A 1 -15.75 34.94 -6.11
N ARG A 2 -15.59 33.78 -6.72
CA ARG A 2 -16.02 32.50 -6.14
C ARG A 2 -14.80 31.87 -5.51
N THR A 3 -14.75 31.82 -4.19
CA THR A 3 -13.76 31.08 -3.43
C THR A 3 -14.07 29.59 -3.62
N GLY A 4 -13.34 28.95 -4.52
CA GLY A 4 -13.38 27.52 -4.66
C GLY A 4 -12.71 26.87 -3.45
N SER A 5 -13.50 26.28 -2.56
CA SER A 5 -12.97 25.38 -1.55
C SER A 5 -12.48 24.13 -2.26
N PHE A 6 -11.18 23.91 -2.27
CA PHE A 6 -10.59 22.65 -2.72
C PHE A 6 -11.03 21.55 -1.73
N PRO A 7 -11.56 20.42 -2.19
CA PRO A 7 -11.81 19.31 -1.30
C PRO A 7 -10.48 18.82 -0.75
N VAL A 8 -10.33 18.91 0.58
CA VAL A 8 -9.18 18.40 1.31
C VAL A 8 -9.20 16.87 1.20
N CYS A 9 -8.45 16.37 0.26
CA CYS A 9 -8.21 14.95 0.09
C CYS A 9 -7.02 14.56 0.97
N LEU A 10 -7.26 14.33 2.25
CA LEU A 10 -6.24 13.73 3.10
C LEU A 10 -6.82 13.25 4.43
N ARG A 11 -7.03 11.95 4.53
CA ARG A 11 -7.08 11.31 5.85
C ARG A 11 -5.99 10.25 5.91
N ILE A 12 -4.99 10.46 6.76
CA ILE A 12 -4.29 9.34 7.39
C ILE A 12 -5.19 9.00 8.56
N THR A 13 -5.86 7.88 8.52
CA THR A 13 -6.56 7.37 9.68
C THR A 13 -5.65 6.33 10.33
N PRO A 14 -5.09 6.62 11.53
CA PRO A 14 -4.47 5.57 12.32
C PRO A 14 -5.57 4.55 12.67
N TYR A 15 -5.34 3.31 12.35
CA TYR A 15 -6.24 2.23 12.71
C TYR A 15 -5.82 1.71 14.09
N GLY A 16 -6.69 1.89 15.11
CA GLY A 16 -6.50 1.35 16.46
C GLY A 16 -6.61 2.39 17.57
N ASN A 17 -7.26 2.03 18.68
CA ASN A 17 -7.40 2.84 19.87
C ASN A 17 -6.06 2.94 20.63
N GLY A 18 -5.45 4.12 20.63
CA GLY A 18 -4.49 4.58 21.64
C GLY A 18 -3.15 3.85 21.71
N GLY A 19 -2.15 4.35 20.97
CA GLY A 19 -0.75 3.93 21.06
C GLY A 19 -0.13 3.64 19.70
N PHE A 20 1.11 3.96 19.51
CA PHE A 20 1.96 3.93 18.31
C PHE A 20 1.89 2.71 17.35
N HIS A 21 0.72 2.18 17.09
CA HIS A 21 0.52 1.07 16.16
C HIS A 21 0.08 1.64 14.81
N MET A 22 1.00 1.72 13.85
CA MET A 22 0.68 2.45 12.65
C MET A 22 0.48 1.54 11.44
N ILE A 23 -0.81 1.23 11.18
CA ILE A 23 -1.28 0.98 9.83
C ILE A 23 -1.84 2.29 9.32
N GLU A 24 -1.30 2.77 8.21
CA GLU A 24 -1.72 4.02 7.58
C GLU A 24 -2.46 3.72 6.28
N LYS A 25 -3.62 4.37 6.08
CA LYS A 25 -4.30 4.38 4.79
C LYS A 25 -4.12 5.72 4.12
N VAL A 26 -3.58 5.69 2.92
CA VAL A 26 -3.42 6.86 2.05
C VAL A 26 -4.60 6.90 1.10
N TYR A 27 -5.35 7.99 1.12
CA TYR A 27 -6.48 8.18 0.22
C TYR A 27 -6.11 9.16 -0.88
N CYS A 28 -6.55 8.87 -2.09
CA CYS A 28 -6.55 9.78 -3.22
C CYS A 28 -8.00 10.01 -3.61
N MET A 29 -8.50 11.21 -3.36
CA MET A 29 -9.93 11.51 -3.36
C MET A 29 -10.66 10.66 -2.29
N GLU A 30 -11.58 9.80 -2.66
CA GLU A 30 -12.32 8.91 -1.73
C GLU A 30 -11.81 7.46 -1.77
N GLU A 31 -10.86 7.16 -2.65
CA GLU A 31 -10.32 5.81 -2.84
C GLU A 31 -9.01 5.60 -2.09
N ILE A 32 -8.79 4.38 -1.63
CA ILE A 32 -7.52 3.98 -1.01
C ILE A 32 -6.46 3.87 -2.11
N ALA A 33 -5.50 4.79 -2.11
CA ALA A 33 -4.34 4.75 -2.99
C ALA A 33 -3.26 3.80 -2.46
N ALA A 34 -3.07 3.76 -1.13
CA ALA A 34 -2.12 2.85 -0.51
C ALA A 34 -2.48 2.50 0.93
N ILE A 35 -1.93 1.37 1.39
CA ILE A 35 -1.97 0.93 2.80
C ILE A 35 -0.53 0.66 3.23
N ILE A 36 -0.08 1.27 4.34
CA ILE A 36 1.27 1.11 4.87
C ILE A 36 1.19 0.40 6.21
N ILE A 37 1.94 -0.69 6.36
CA ILE A 37 2.24 -1.30 7.66
C ILE A 37 3.64 -0.81 8.05
N ARG A 38 3.72 -0.03 9.13
CA ARG A 38 5.00 0.43 9.66
C ARG A 38 5.74 -0.69 10.35
N HIS A 39 7.07 -0.67 10.28
CA HIS A 39 7.93 -1.67 10.95
C HIS A 39 7.70 -1.75 12.46
N THR A 40 7.18 -0.68 13.06
CA THR A 40 6.83 -0.63 14.49
C THR A 40 5.47 -1.22 14.82
N PHE A 41 4.67 -1.62 13.80
CA PHE A 41 3.37 -2.23 14.02
C PHE A 41 3.55 -3.63 14.61
N ASP A 42 2.89 -3.88 15.73
CA ASP A 42 2.84 -5.18 16.36
C ASP A 42 1.46 -5.45 16.96
N LYS A 43 0.92 -6.63 16.67
CA LYS A 43 -0.38 -7.09 17.16
C LYS A 43 -0.42 -8.61 17.16
N ASP A 44 -0.78 -9.20 18.29
CA ASP A 44 -0.97 -10.65 18.39
C ASP A 44 -2.08 -11.15 17.44
N GLY A 45 -1.83 -12.30 16.82
CA GLY A 45 -2.78 -12.97 15.93
C GLY A 45 -2.66 -12.53 14.49
N ILE A 46 -3.80 -12.37 13.82
CA ILE A 46 -3.88 -12.01 12.39
C ILE A 46 -4.68 -10.73 12.25
N GLU A 47 -4.14 -9.75 11.54
CA GLU A 47 -4.81 -8.51 11.16
C GLU A 47 -4.83 -8.38 9.64
N PHE A 48 -6.00 -8.53 9.01
CA PHE A 48 -6.19 -8.20 7.61
C PHE A 48 -6.35 -6.69 7.45
N VAL A 49 -5.44 -6.05 6.73
CA VAL A 49 -5.39 -4.58 6.61
C VAL A 49 -6.10 -4.06 5.37
N THR A 50 -6.30 -4.93 4.39
CA THR A 50 -6.99 -4.62 3.13
C THR A 50 -8.50 -4.80 3.25
N PRO A 51 -9.32 -3.98 2.53
CA PRO A 51 -10.72 -4.30 2.29
C PRO A 51 -10.89 -5.68 1.66
N GLY A 52 -12.00 -6.37 2.00
CA GLY A 52 -12.23 -7.75 1.55
C GLY A 52 -12.45 -7.92 0.04
N ASP A 53 -12.75 -6.84 -0.66
CA ASP A 53 -12.96 -6.78 -2.11
C ASP A 53 -11.69 -6.48 -2.93
N PHE A 54 -10.56 -6.18 -2.26
CA PHE A 54 -9.30 -6.00 -2.98
C PHE A 54 -8.83 -7.30 -3.62
N SER A 55 -8.33 -7.20 -4.85
CA SER A 55 -7.81 -8.34 -5.59
C SER A 55 -6.53 -8.92 -4.99
N GLN A 56 -5.81 -8.12 -4.21
CA GLN A 56 -4.65 -8.52 -3.43
C GLN A 56 -4.92 -8.26 -1.95
N GLN A 57 -4.81 -9.32 -1.13
CA GLN A 57 -5.04 -9.25 0.30
C GLN A 57 -3.71 -9.18 1.03
N MET A 58 -3.60 -8.26 1.97
CA MET A 58 -2.44 -8.09 2.84
C MET A 58 -2.86 -8.26 4.30
N ALA A 59 -2.13 -9.07 5.04
CA ALA A 59 -2.33 -9.27 6.46
C ALA A 59 -1.00 -9.23 7.21
N TYR A 60 -1.04 -8.70 8.43
CA TYR A 60 0.02 -8.85 9.42
C TYR A 60 -0.28 -10.08 10.28
N MET A 61 0.74 -10.87 10.59
CA MET A 61 0.58 -12.10 11.37
C MET A 61 1.66 -12.17 12.43
N HIS A 62 1.25 -12.30 13.69
CA HIS A 62 2.13 -12.52 14.84
C HIS A 62 1.66 -13.72 15.63
N HIS A 63 2.47 -14.76 15.70
CA HIS A 63 2.16 -16.00 16.41
C HIS A 63 3.29 -16.34 17.38
N PRO A 64 2.96 -16.86 18.58
CA PRO A 64 3.97 -17.29 19.53
C PRO A 64 4.71 -18.53 19.04
N LYS A 65 5.89 -18.77 19.59
CA LYS A 65 6.67 -19.99 19.32
C LYS A 65 5.83 -21.25 19.58
N GLY A 66 5.81 -22.18 18.64
CA GLY A 66 5.08 -23.45 18.71
C GLY A 66 3.64 -23.38 18.18
N HIS A 67 3.15 -22.21 17.84
CA HIS A 67 1.87 -22.10 17.14
C HIS A 67 1.92 -22.87 15.80
N GLN A 68 0.88 -23.64 15.50
CA GLN A 68 0.77 -24.40 14.27
C GLN A 68 -0.38 -23.87 13.43
N ILE A 69 -0.08 -23.48 12.20
CA ILE A 69 -1.11 -23.20 11.19
C ILE A 69 -1.48 -24.53 10.55
N ILE A 70 -2.77 -24.89 10.62
CA ILE A 70 -3.26 -26.16 10.06
C ILE A 70 -2.95 -26.22 8.55
N PRO A 71 -2.30 -27.27 8.05
CA PRO A 71 -2.05 -27.45 6.62
C PRO A 71 -3.33 -27.34 5.81
N HIS A 72 -3.30 -26.60 4.72
CA HIS A 72 -4.47 -26.36 3.88
C HIS A 72 -4.10 -26.13 2.43
N PHE A 73 -5.07 -26.25 1.54
CA PHE A 73 -4.98 -25.85 0.14
C PHE A 73 -5.79 -24.61 -0.10
N HIS A 74 -5.30 -23.74 -0.97
CA HIS A 74 -6.14 -22.73 -1.59
C HIS A 74 -6.91 -23.32 -2.77
N ASN A 75 -8.23 -23.25 -2.71
CA ASN A 75 -9.08 -23.74 -3.79
C ASN A 75 -8.92 -22.88 -5.05
N LYS A 76 -9.13 -23.50 -6.22
CA LYS A 76 -9.20 -22.76 -7.47
C LYS A 76 -10.46 -21.90 -7.46
N VAL A 77 -10.30 -20.60 -7.52
CA VAL A 77 -11.38 -19.60 -7.58
C VAL A 77 -11.07 -18.62 -8.70
N GLU A 78 -12.04 -18.37 -9.56
CA GLU A 78 -11.92 -17.32 -10.57
C GLU A 78 -11.97 -15.95 -9.90
N ARG A 79 -11.02 -15.08 -10.29
CA ARG A 79 -10.94 -13.69 -9.82
C ARG A 79 -10.68 -12.78 -11.00
N THR A 80 -11.45 -11.69 -11.07
CA THR A 80 -11.21 -10.63 -12.05
C THR A 80 -10.31 -9.57 -11.41
N VAL A 81 -9.19 -9.26 -12.06
CA VAL A 81 -8.27 -8.21 -11.66
C VAL A 81 -8.31 -7.12 -12.71
N HIS A 82 -8.69 -5.90 -12.31
CA HIS A 82 -8.81 -4.77 -13.24
C HIS A 82 -7.56 -3.88 -13.23
N PHE A 83 -6.89 -3.77 -12.08
CA PHE A 83 -5.70 -2.97 -11.90
C PHE A 83 -4.61 -3.78 -11.20
N THR A 84 -3.39 -3.61 -11.64
CA THR A 84 -2.23 -4.15 -10.94
C THR A 84 -2.08 -3.45 -9.59
N GLN A 85 -2.01 -4.23 -8.53
CA GLN A 85 -1.65 -3.77 -7.19
C GLN A 85 -0.24 -4.26 -6.88
N GLU A 86 0.56 -3.43 -6.25
CA GLU A 86 1.97 -3.71 -5.95
C GLU A 86 2.20 -3.65 -4.44
N ILE A 87 2.86 -4.66 -3.87
CA ILE A 87 3.36 -4.62 -2.49
C ILE A 87 4.86 -4.42 -2.55
N LEU A 88 5.36 -3.40 -1.83
CA LEU A 88 6.78 -3.21 -1.61
C LEU A 88 7.12 -3.50 -0.16
N MET A 89 8.15 -4.30 0.07
CA MET A 89 8.77 -4.55 1.37
C MET A 89 10.14 -3.92 1.38
N ILE A 90 10.39 -2.97 2.28
CA ILE A 90 11.66 -2.26 2.39
C ILE A 90 12.60 -3.08 3.25
N LYS A 91 13.65 -3.63 2.65
CA LYS A 91 14.66 -4.44 3.33
C LYS A 91 15.82 -3.63 3.88
N LYS A 92 16.08 -2.46 3.29
CA LYS A 92 17.17 -1.55 3.69
C LYS A 92 16.92 -0.18 3.09
N GLY A 93 17.33 0.86 3.79
CA GLY A 93 17.35 2.23 3.29
C GLY A 93 16.03 2.97 3.46
N LYS A 94 15.86 4.01 2.63
CA LYS A 94 14.75 4.95 2.77
C LYS A 94 14.31 5.46 1.41
N LEU A 95 13.01 5.49 1.17
CA LEU A 95 12.44 6.08 -0.05
C LEU A 95 11.20 6.92 0.26
N ARG A 96 10.95 7.90 -0.61
CA ARG A 96 9.70 8.64 -0.64
C ARG A 96 8.81 8.06 -1.73
N VAL A 97 7.55 7.85 -1.40
CA VAL A 97 6.50 7.50 -2.36
C VAL A 97 5.63 8.75 -2.56
N ASP A 98 5.51 9.20 -3.80
CA ASP A 98 4.64 10.29 -4.19
C ASP A 98 3.37 9.74 -4.83
N PHE A 99 2.20 10.25 -4.41
CA PHE A 99 0.89 9.83 -4.90
C PHE A 99 0.26 10.89 -5.79
N TYR A 100 -0.38 10.44 -6.87
CA TYR A 100 -0.99 11.29 -7.87
C TYR A 100 -2.43 10.85 -8.16
N ASP A 101 -3.29 11.82 -8.47
CA ASP A 101 -4.65 11.54 -8.90
C ASP A 101 -4.72 11.11 -10.38
N GLY A 102 -5.93 10.75 -10.85
CA GLY A 102 -6.16 10.36 -12.24
C GLY A 102 -5.92 11.45 -13.30
N LYS A 103 -5.54 12.67 -12.87
CA LYS A 103 -5.13 13.79 -13.72
C LYS A 103 -3.63 14.10 -13.59
N CYS A 104 -2.86 13.17 -13.07
CA CYS A 104 -1.40 13.28 -12.85
C CYS A 104 -1.00 14.40 -11.88
N ARG A 105 -1.92 14.91 -11.06
CA ARG A 105 -1.63 15.97 -10.09
C ARG A 105 -1.13 15.35 -8.79
N PHE A 106 -0.01 15.89 -8.29
CA PHE A 106 0.52 15.51 -6.99
C PHE A 106 -0.51 15.70 -5.89
N GLN A 107 -0.67 14.72 -5.03
CA GLN A 107 -1.57 14.74 -3.90
C GLN A 107 -0.83 14.74 -2.58
N LYS A 108 0.13 13.84 -2.42
CA LYS A 108 0.81 13.61 -1.15
C LYS A 108 2.04 12.73 -1.34
N SER A 109 2.89 12.71 -0.31
CA SER A 109 3.96 11.72 -0.20
C SER A 109 3.96 11.02 1.16
N ALA A 110 4.57 9.83 1.18
CA ALA A 110 4.91 9.09 2.38
C ALA A 110 6.37 8.65 2.30
N VAL A 111 7.09 8.71 3.42
CA VAL A 111 8.44 8.17 3.52
C VAL A 111 8.35 6.77 4.12
N LEU A 112 9.03 5.82 3.49
CA LEU A 112 9.16 4.43 3.95
C LEU A 112 10.59 4.17 4.38
N GLU A 113 10.73 3.39 5.44
CA GLU A 113 12.01 3.00 6.04
C GLU A 113 12.14 1.48 6.09
N GLU A 114 13.31 0.98 6.46
CA GLU A 114 13.58 -0.45 6.63
C GLU A 114 12.51 -1.13 7.52
N GLY A 115 11.96 -2.24 7.02
CA GLY A 115 10.90 -3.01 7.65
C GLY A 115 9.46 -2.53 7.36
N ASP A 116 9.29 -1.35 6.75
CA ASP A 116 7.97 -0.92 6.30
C ASP A 116 7.50 -1.75 5.10
N VAL A 117 6.18 -1.97 5.05
CA VAL A 117 5.50 -2.62 3.92
C VAL A 117 4.41 -1.70 3.42
N ILE A 118 4.35 -1.50 2.11
CA ILE A 118 3.28 -0.73 1.47
C ILE A 118 2.58 -1.57 0.40
N LEU A 119 1.25 -1.53 0.40
CA LEU A 119 0.43 -1.94 -0.73
C LEU A 119 0.01 -0.68 -1.49
N LEU A 120 0.37 -0.59 -2.76
CA LEU A 120 -0.09 0.39 -3.73
C LEU A 120 -1.35 -0.16 -4.39
N ALA A 121 -2.50 0.42 -4.08
CA ALA A 121 -3.81 -0.12 -4.45
C ALA A 121 -4.43 0.57 -5.65
N GLY A 122 -4.10 1.85 -5.89
CA GLY A 122 -4.66 2.62 -6.99
C GLY A 122 -4.05 4.02 -7.10
N GLY A 123 -4.52 4.78 -8.11
CA GLY A 123 -3.94 6.08 -8.45
C GLY A 123 -2.56 5.98 -9.08
N GLY A 124 -1.96 7.14 -9.38
CA GLY A 124 -0.58 7.23 -9.83
C GLY A 124 0.38 7.25 -8.65
N HIS A 125 1.57 6.69 -8.83
CA HIS A 125 2.64 6.77 -7.85
C HIS A 125 4.01 6.91 -8.50
N GLY A 126 4.96 7.46 -7.75
CA GLY A 126 6.36 7.56 -8.11
C GLY A 126 7.24 7.39 -6.89
N PHE A 127 8.53 7.14 -7.10
CA PHE A 127 9.48 6.90 -6.02
C PHE A 127 10.69 7.82 -6.15
N GLU A 128 11.13 8.37 -5.00
CA GLU A 128 12.44 8.98 -4.87
C GLU A 128 13.25 8.22 -3.83
N ILE A 129 14.42 7.77 -4.21
CA ILE A 129 15.35 7.04 -3.33
C ILE A 129 16.11 8.06 -2.48
N LEU A 130 15.80 8.13 -1.18
CA LEU A 130 16.40 9.08 -0.24
C LEU A 130 17.71 8.55 0.35
N GLU A 131 17.82 7.21 0.49
CA GLU A 131 19.03 6.49 0.89
C GLU A 131 19.16 5.24 0.02
N GLU A 132 20.34 4.65 -0.08
CA GLU A 132 20.51 3.38 -0.80
C GLU A 132 19.47 2.37 -0.35
N THR A 133 18.57 1.97 -1.24
CA THR A 133 17.39 1.17 -0.89
C THR A 133 17.41 -0.19 -1.55
N VAL A 134 17.14 -1.22 -0.75
CA VAL A 134 16.84 -2.58 -1.20
C VAL A 134 15.41 -2.90 -0.85
N MET A 135 14.61 -3.31 -1.81
CA MET A 135 13.20 -3.66 -1.61
C MET A 135 12.80 -4.88 -2.43
N ILE A 136 11.73 -5.54 -2.01
CA ILE A 136 11.07 -6.61 -2.75
C ILE A 136 9.75 -6.08 -3.24
N GLU A 137 9.47 -6.23 -4.53
CA GLU A 137 8.18 -5.96 -5.16
C GLU A 137 7.42 -7.28 -5.36
N ILE A 138 6.15 -7.28 -5.01
CA ILE A 138 5.21 -8.38 -5.24
C ILE A 138 3.99 -7.78 -5.94
N LYS A 139 3.63 -8.30 -7.11
CA LYS A 139 2.44 -7.84 -7.85
C LYS A 139 1.73 -8.98 -8.56
N GLN A 140 0.50 -8.71 -9.00
CA GLN A 140 -0.21 -9.69 -9.81
C GLN A 140 0.49 -9.91 -11.15
N GLY A 141 0.45 -11.17 -11.60
CA GLY A 141 0.83 -11.60 -12.93
C GLY A 141 -0.39 -12.09 -13.72
N PRO A 142 -0.18 -12.55 -14.96
CA PRO A 142 1.09 -12.58 -15.67
C PRO A 142 1.58 -11.19 -16.07
N TYR A 143 2.91 -11.04 -16.25
CA TYR A 143 3.51 -9.76 -16.65
C TYR A 143 3.05 -9.36 -18.06
N ALA A 144 2.47 -8.16 -18.17
CA ALA A 144 1.90 -7.65 -19.42
C ALA A 144 2.83 -6.69 -20.21
N GLY A 145 4.10 -6.57 -19.79
CA GLY A 145 5.06 -5.69 -20.46
C GLY A 145 4.68 -4.21 -20.33
N ASP A 146 4.83 -3.46 -21.43
CA ASP A 146 4.53 -2.03 -21.47
C ASP A 146 3.03 -1.70 -21.38
N ALA A 147 2.16 -2.69 -21.56
CA ALA A 147 0.72 -2.51 -21.37
C ALA A 147 0.30 -2.46 -19.90
N ASP A 148 1.20 -2.85 -18.97
CA ASP A 148 0.91 -2.91 -17.54
C ASP A 148 0.83 -1.52 -16.88
N LYS A 149 1.49 -0.50 -17.45
CA LYS A 149 1.55 0.85 -16.88
C LYS A 149 1.77 1.94 -17.90
N THR A 150 1.26 3.13 -17.61
CA THR A 150 1.53 4.34 -18.35
C THR A 150 2.41 5.28 -17.54
N ARG A 151 3.56 5.69 -18.06
CA ARG A 151 4.39 6.73 -17.45
C ARG A 151 3.86 8.11 -17.80
N PHE A 152 3.97 9.05 -16.87
CA PHE A 152 3.51 10.42 -17.05
C PHE A 152 4.46 11.41 -16.38
N GLU A 153 4.41 12.67 -16.81
CA GLU A 153 5.02 13.79 -16.09
C GLU A 153 3.96 14.38 -15.14
N PRO A 154 4.34 14.73 -13.89
CA PRO A 154 3.43 15.41 -12.97
C PRO A 154 2.87 16.71 -13.54
N ALA A 155 1.58 16.96 -13.36
CA ALA A 155 0.89 18.16 -13.82
C ALA A 155 0.95 19.29 -12.78
#